data_7e0d9cd7c15426e78cd077b5f59c23a9
#
_entry.id   7e0d9cd7c15426e78cd077b5f59c23a9
#
_cell.length_a   1.000
_cell.length_b   1.000
_cell.length_c   1.000
_cell.angle_alpha   90.00
_cell.angle_beta   90.00
_cell.angle_gamma   90.00
#
_symmetry.space_group_name_H-M   'P 1'
#
loop_
_entity.id
_entity.type
_entity.pdbx_description
1 polymer ?
#
loop_
_entity_poly.entity_id
_entity_poly.type
_entity_poly.pdbx_seq_one_letter_code
_entity_poly.pdbx_strand_id
1 'polypeptide(L)'
;MAKISTDALKARLQKALDLAGNTHTIDDIAAAVRAGTMQAFHNDGALVITEIVEYPRAKAINIFVACGDLNDVMSLQPTIDEFARKHGCTSMHMRGRKGWRKVLPAFGWSESMVSFERTI
;
A
#
# COMPACT_ATOMS: atom_id res chain seq x y z
N MET A 1 -15.82 -15.50 -7.11
CA MET A 1 -15.02 -14.51 -7.87
C MET A 1 -13.83 -15.19 -8.51
N ALA A 2 -13.52 -14.80 -9.73
CA ALA A 2 -12.33 -15.32 -10.39
C ALA A 2 -11.07 -14.78 -9.73
N LYS A 3 -10.12 -15.66 -9.47
CA LYS A 3 -8.80 -15.29 -8.96
C LYS A 3 -7.98 -14.64 -10.04
N ILE A 4 -7.35 -13.50 -9.73
CA ILE A 4 -6.39 -12.87 -10.63
C ILE A 4 -5.15 -13.78 -10.72
N SER A 5 -4.67 -14.06 -11.93
CA SER A 5 -3.46 -14.85 -12.10
C SER A 5 -2.24 -14.12 -11.50
N THR A 6 -1.24 -14.90 -11.12
CA THR A 6 0.02 -14.36 -10.59
C THR A 6 0.68 -13.39 -11.57
N ASP A 7 0.69 -13.74 -12.85
CA ASP A 7 1.28 -12.88 -13.88
C ASP A 7 0.51 -11.57 -14.06
N ALA A 8 -0.83 -11.63 -14.03
CA ALA A 8 -1.66 -10.44 -14.10
C ALA A 8 -1.45 -9.53 -12.88
N LEU A 9 -1.31 -10.12 -11.70
CA LEU A 9 -1.06 -9.36 -10.48
C LEU A 9 0.32 -8.70 -10.50
N LYS A 10 1.35 -9.41 -10.98
CA LYS A 10 2.69 -8.84 -11.17
C LYS A 10 2.68 -7.68 -12.16
N ALA A 11 1.93 -7.79 -13.26
CA ALA A 11 1.81 -6.72 -14.23
C ALA A 11 1.14 -5.48 -13.63
N ARG A 12 0.10 -5.67 -12.83
CA ARG A 12 -0.56 -4.57 -12.11
C ARG A 12 0.37 -3.94 -11.07
N LEU A 13 1.14 -4.74 -10.37
CA LEU A 13 2.12 -4.25 -9.41
C LEU A 13 3.18 -3.41 -10.10
N GLN A 14 3.76 -3.87 -11.22
CA GLN A 14 4.76 -3.12 -11.95
C GLN A 14 4.20 -1.77 -12.43
N LYS A 15 2.98 -1.76 -12.95
CA LYS A 15 2.33 -0.52 -13.37
C LYS A 15 2.12 0.44 -12.20
N ALA A 16 1.71 -0.08 -11.04
CA ALA A 16 1.53 0.74 -9.85
C ALA A 16 2.85 1.33 -9.36
N LEU A 17 3.94 0.56 -9.39
CA LEU A 17 5.27 1.02 -9.03
C LEU A 17 5.76 2.12 -9.99
N ASP A 18 5.52 1.97 -11.28
CA ASP A 18 5.88 2.97 -12.28
C ASP A 18 5.14 4.29 -12.03
N LEU A 19 3.86 4.22 -11.64
CA LEU A 19 3.04 5.38 -11.31
C LEU A 19 3.38 5.99 -9.96
N ALA A 20 4.02 5.24 -9.06
CA ALA A 20 4.42 5.69 -7.74
C ALA A 20 5.81 6.36 -7.73
N GLY A 21 6.30 6.81 -8.86
CA GLY A 21 7.58 7.50 -8.97
C GLY A 21 8.72 6.64 -9.50
N ASN A 22 8.44 5.41 -9.87
CA ASN A 22 9.41 4.49 -10.48
C ASN A 22 10.67 4.29 -9.62
N THR A 23 10.48 4.23 -8.31
CA THR A 23 11.59 4.13 -7.34
C THR A 23 11.97 2.71 -7.00
N HIS A 24 11.10 1.73 -7.30
CA HIS A 24 11.28 0.34 -6.92
C HIS A 24 10.89 -0.59 -8.06
N THR A 25 11.62 -1.70 -8.18
CA THR A 25 11.23 -2.82 -9.02
C THR A 25 10.49 -3.86 -8.18
N ILE A 26 9.86 -4.83 -8.83
CA ILE A 26 9.25 -5.98 -8.13
C ILE A 26 10.30 -6.73 -7.32
N ASP A 27 11.53 -6.87 -7.83
CA ASP A 27 12.61 -7.55 -7.12
C ASP A 27 13.02 -6.78 -5.85
N ASP A 28 13.01 -5.46 -5.90
CA ASP A 28 13.27 -4.62 -4.72
C ASP A 28 12.22 -4.87 -3.64
N ILE A 29 10.96 -4.93 -4.02
CA ILE A 29 9.86 -5.21 -3.09
C ILE A 29 10.01 -6.61 -2.49
N ALA A 30 10.29 -7.62 -3.32
CA ALA A 30 10.49 -8.99 -2.84
C ALA A 30 11.64 -9.08 -1.84
N ALA A 31 12.75 -8.40 -2.12
CA ALA A 31 13.89 -8.36 -1.21
C ALA A 31 13.54 -7.69 0.13
N ALA A 32 12.81 -6.58 0.10
CA ALA A 32 12.39 -5.87 1.30
C ALA A 32 11.41 -6.69 2.15
N VAL A 33 10.50 -7.42 1.53
CA VAL A 33 9.57 -8.32 2.24
C VAL A 33 10.35 -9.45 2.91
N ARG A 34 11.30 -10.07 2.22
CA ARG A 34 12.17 -11.11 2.81
C ARG A 34 12.99 -10.58 3.97
N ALA A 35 13.48 -9.35 3.86
CA ALA A 35 14.27 -8.70 4.92
C ALA A 35 13.41 -8.22 6.10
N GLY A 36 12.09 -8.22 5.97
CA GLY A 36 11.18 -7.74 7.02
C GLY A 36 11.01 -6.22 7.07
N THR A 37 11.54 -5.47 6.10
CA THR A 37 11.40 -4.01 6.05
C THR A 37 10.13 -3.56 5.34
N MET A 38 9.52 -4.43 4.59
CA MET A 38 8.18 -4.24 4.01
C MET A 38 7.31 -5.46 4.28
N GLN A 39 6.01 -5.29 4.19
CA GLN A 39 5.04 -6.36 4.37
C GLN A 39 4.16 -6.48 3.12
N ALA A 40 3.78 -7.70 2.79
CA ALA A 40 2.88 -7.99 1.69
C ALA A 40 1.59 -8.60 2.24
N PHE A 41 0.47 -7.97 1.95
CA PHE A 41 -0.87 -8.49 2.25
C PHE A 41 -1.57 -8.78 0.94
N HIS A 42 -2.16 -9.95 0.81
CA HIS A 42 -2.78 -10.33 -0.46
C HIS A 42 -4.01 -11.20 -0.23
N ASN A 43 -4.86 -11.21 -1.21
CA ASN A 43 -5.97 -12.15 -1.36
C ASN A 43 -6.07 -12.55 -2.84
N ASP A 44 -7.18 -13.16 -3.24
CA ASP A 44 -7.33 -13.65 -4.60
C ASP A 44 -7.35 -12.55 -5.68
N GLY A 45 -7.65 -11.31 -5.31
CA GLY A 45 -7.81 -10.21 -6.27
C GLY A 45 -6.94 -8.99 -6.04
N ALA A 46 -6.12 -8.98 -4.99
CA ALA A 46 -5.37 -7.78 -4.63
C ALA A 46 -4.07 -8.08 -3.91
N LEU A 47 -3.17 -7.10 -3.96
CA LEU A 47 -1.91 -7.09 -3.24
C LEU A 47 -1.68 -5.68 -2.70
N VAL A 48 -1.32 -5.60 -1.42
CA VAL A 48 -0.98 -4.34 -0.76
C VAL A 48 0.39 -4.50 -0.11
N ILE A 49 1.30 -3.57 -0.41
CA ILE A 49 2.63 -3.52 0.18
C ILE A 49 2.66 -2.37 1.18
N THR A 50 3.11 -2.67 2.38
CA THR A 50 3.21 -1.71 3.48
C THR A 50 4.61 -1.61 4.01
N GLU A 51 4.88 -0.54 4.74
CA GLU A 51 6.10 -0.37 5.52
C GLU A 51 5.77 0.35 6.81
N ILE A 52 6.47 0.00 7.90
CA ILE A 52 6.32 0.69 9.17
C ILE A 52 7.35 1.82 9.22
N VAL A 53 6.88 3.02 9.56
CA VAL A 53 7.73 4.20 9.69
C VAL A 53 7.75 4.64 11.16
N GLU A 54 8.95 4.69 11.72
CA GLU A 54 9.13 5.17 13.08
C GLU A 54 9.57 6.63 13.07
N TYR A 55 8.79 7.45 13.75
CA TYR A 55 9.14 8.84 14.01
C TYR A 55 9.54 8.98 15.48
N PRO A 56 10.21 10.06 15.89
CA PRO A 56 10.58 10.23 17.29
C PRO A 56 9.41 10.14 18.27
N ARG A 57 8.21 10.52 17.86
CA ARG A 57 7.04 10.59 18.74
C ARG A 57 5.84 9.75 18.26
N ALA A 58 6.00 8.98 17.21
CA ALA A 58 4.89 8.21 16.66
C ALA A 58 5.41 7.09 15.77
N LYS A 59 4.57 6.08 15.59
CA LYS A 59 4.82 5.00 14.64
C LYS A 59 3.61 4.89 13.73
N ALA A 60 3.84 4.81 12.43
CA ALA A 60 2.78 4.73 11.42
C ALA A 60 3.04 3.56 10.48
N ILE A 61 1.97 3.02 9.92
CA ILE A 61 2.09 2.11 8.78
C ILE A 61 1.77 2.89 7.50
N ASN A 62 2.65 2.78 6.52
CA ASN A 62 2.49 3.44 5.23
C ASN A 62 2.08 2.41 4.19
N ILE A 63 0.99 2.65 3.49
CA ILE A 63 0.61 1.87 2.31
C ILE A 63 1.50 2.38 1.17
N PHE A 64 2.52 1.58 0.82
CA PHE A 64 3.47 1.97 -0.22
C PHE A 64 2.85 1.84 -1.61
N VAL A 65 2.19 0.71 -1.87
CA VAL A 65 1.51 0.45 -3.14
C VAL A 65 0.36 -0.52 -2.91
N ALA A 66 -0.71 -0.34 -3.64
CA ALA A 66 -1.85 -1.25 -3.66
C ALA A 66 -2.26 -1.50 -5.11
N CYS A 67 -2.52 -2.74 -5.45
CA CYS A 67 -2.96 -3.12 -6.80
C CYS A 67 -4.00 -4.23 -6.73
N GLY A 68 -4.85 -4.29 -7.75
CA GLY A 68 -5.93 -5.24 -7.85
C GLY A 68 -7.29 -4.56 -7.90
N ASP A 69 -8.34 -5.36 -7.74
CA ASP A 69 -9.70 -4.83 -7.72
C ASP A 69 -9.97 -4.09 -6.41
N LEU A 70 -10.69 -2.96 -6.50
CA LEU A 70 -10.91 -2.08 -5.35
C LEU A 70 -11.49 -2.81 -4.13
N ASN A 71 -12.54 -3.60 -4.34
CA ASN A 71 -13.18 -4.32 -3.22
C ASN A 71 -12.23 -5.30 -2.57
N ASP A 72 -11.38 -5.98 -3.36
CA ASP A 72 -10.38 -6.90 -2.84
C ASP A 72 -9.28 -6.17 -2.08
N VAL A 73 -8.84 -5.02 -2.58
CA VAL A 73 -7.88 -4.16 -1.87
C VAL A 73 -8.46 -3.75 -0.52
N MET A 74 -9.69 -3.23 -0.51
CA MET A 74 -10.30 -2.72 0.72
C MET A 74 -10.64 -3.84 1.71
N SER A 75 -10.87 -5.06 1.24
CA SER A 75 -11.11 -6.21 2.13
C SER A 75 -9.87 -6.61 2.93
N LEU A 76 -8.68 -6.17 2.53
CA LEU A 76 -7.45 -6.39 3.28
C LEU A 76 -7.26 -5.40 4.43
N GLN A 77 -8.01 -4.31 4.45
CA GLN A 77 -7.84 -3.25 5.46
C GLN A 77 -7.94 -3.76 6.91
N PRO A 78 -8.92 -4.59 7.30
CA PRO A 78 -8.99 -5.09 8.67
C PRO A 78 -7.74 -5.87 9.11
N THR A 79 -7.18 -6.67 8.21
CA THR A 79 -5.94 -7.43 8.48
C THR A 79 -4.75 -6.50 8.66
N ILE A 80 -4.64 -5.48 7.81
CA ILE A 80 -3.57 -4.49 7.90
C ILE A 80 -3.71 -3.67 9.19
N ASP A 81 -4.93 -3.26 9.54
CA ASP A 81 -5.21 -2.53 10.77
C ASP A 81 -4.76 -3.33 12.00
N GLU A 82 -5.07 -4.61 12.04
CA GLU A 82 -4.68 -5.48 13.15
C GLU A 82 -3.17 -5.63 13.25
N PHE A 83 -2.50 -5.86 12.12
CA PHE A 83 -1.05 -5.91 12.08
C PHE A 83 -0.43 -4.60 12.59
N ALA A 84 -0.94 -3.47 12.13
CA ALA A 84 -0.45 -2.16 12.55
C ALA A 84 -0.60 -1.96 14.07
N ARG A 85 -1.75 -2.32 14.64
CA ARG A 85 -1.98 -2.22 16.09
C ARG A 85 -1.01 -3.09 16.88
N LYS A 86 -0.76 -4.32 16.44
CA LYS A 86 0.18 -5.24 17.08
C LYS A 86 1.60 -4.69 17.10
N HIS A 87 1.96 -3.87 16.11
CA HIS A 87 3.28 -3.28 16.01
C HIS A 87 3.37 -1.87 16.59
N GLY A 88 2.32 -1.43 17.28
CA GLY A 88 2.32 -0.13 17.95
C GLY A 88 2.08 1.07 17.05
N CYS A 89 1.60 0.86 15.83
CA CYS A 89 1.26 1.95 14.94
C CYS A 89 -0.02 2.65 15.42
N THR A 90 -0.02 3.97 15.40
CA THR A 90 -1.16 4.79 15.80
C THR A 90 -1.87 5.43 14.60
N SER A 91 -1.27 5.36 13.43
CA SER A 91 -1.87 5.90 12.20
C SER A 91 -1.47 5.08 10.98
N MET A 92 -2.24 5.26 9.92
CA MET A 92 -2.01 4.64 8.62
C MET A 92 -2.03 5.74 7.56
N HIS A 93 -1.05 5.75 6.70
CA HIS A 93 -0.89 6.79 5.68
C HIS A 93 -0.76 6.17 4.30
N MET A 94 -1.16 6.90 3.28
CA MET A 94 -0.82 6.57 1.91
C MET A 94 -0.68 7.84 1.07
N ARG A 95 0.22 7.80 0.10
CA ARG A 95 0.34 8.81 -0.93
C ARG A 95 -0.31 8.26 -2.19
N GLY A 96 -1.58 8.59 -2.38
CA GLY A 96 -2.40 8.05 -3.44
C GLY A 96 -2.57 9.01 -4.61
N ARG A 97 -2.90 8.44 -5.77
CA ARG A 97 -3.31 9.22 -6.93
C ARG A 97 -4.66 9.88 -6.67
N LYS A 98 -4.97 10.93 -7.42
CA LYS A 98 -6.17 11.75 -7.21
C LYS A 98 -7.48 10.95 -7.20
N GLY A 99 -7.56 9.85 -7.96
CA GLY A 99 -8.75 9.01 -8.00
C GLY A 99 -9.15 8.43 -6.65
N TRP A 100 -8.20 8.25 -5.73
CA TRP A 100 -8.47 7.75 -4.38
C TRP A 100 -9.30 8.70 -3.52
N ARG A 101 -9.31 10.00 -3.82
CA ARG A 101 -10.11 11.00 -3.10
C ARG A 101 -11.59 10.66 -3.07
N LYS A 102 -12.10 10.08 -4.14
CA LYS A 102 -13.53 9.75 -4.27
C LYS A 102 -13.91 8.48 -3.54
N VAL A 103 -12.94 7.60 -3.30
CA VAL A 103 -13.17 6.25 -2.83
C VAL A 103 -12.87 6.10 -1.34
N LEU A 104 -11.75 6.61 -0.90
CA LEU A 104 -11.23 6.37 0.46
C LEU A 104 -12.11 6.90 1.59
N PRO A 105 -12.82 8.03 1.46
CA PRO A 105 -13.65 8.50 2.56
C PRO A 105 -14.73 7.51 3.01
N ALA A 106 -15.25 6.69 2.10
CA ALA A 106 -16.22 5.65 2.43
C ALA A 106 -15.64 4.54 3.31
N PHE A 107 -14.31 4.44 3.39
CA PHE A 107 -13.60 3.42 4.16
C PHE A 107 -12.87 3.99 5.39
N GLY A 108 -13.24 5.17 5.83
CA GLY A 108 -12.69 5.77 7.03
C GLY A 108 -11.41 6.57 6.84
N TRP A 109 -11.03 6.84 5.60
CA TRP A 109 -9.85 7.65 5.29
C TRP A 109 -10.22 9.12 5.09
N SER A 110 -9.31 10.01 5.49
CA SER A 110 -9.44 11.45 5.23
C SER A 110 -8.15 11.99 4.64
N GLU A 111 -8.26 12.99 3.80
CA GLU A 111 -7.10 13.66 3.24
C GLU A 111 -6.50 14.60 4.30
N SER A 112 -5.20 14.41 4.59
CA SER A 112 -4.51 15.21 5.61
C SER A 112 -3.45 16.13 5.01
N MET A 113 -2.74 15.68 3.99
CA MET A 113 -1.67 16.43 3.36
C MET A 113 -1.68 16.22 1.85
N VAL A 114 -1.03 17.13 1.15
CA VAL A 114 -0.81 17.04 -0.29
C VAL A 114 0.68 16.92 -0.54
N SER A 115 1.09 16.04 -1.45
CA SER A 115 2.47 15.89 -1.85
C SER A 115 2.80 16.83 -3.00
N PHE A 116 3.92 17.53 -2.90
CA PHE A 116 4.45 18.39 -3.98
C PHE A 116 5.76 17.79 -4.46
N GLU A 117 5.98 17.86 -5.76
CA GLU A 117 7.16 17.28 -6.38
C GLU A 117 7.76 18.24 -7.39
N ARG A 118 9.09 18.25 -7.45
CA ARG A 118 9.83 19.02 -8.44
C ARG A 118 11.07 18.23 -8.84
N THR A 119 11.31 18.13 -10.14
CA THR A 119 12.54 17.52 -10.65
C THR A 119 13.73 18.46 -10.41
N ILE A 120 14.82 17.89 -9.98
CA ILE A 120 16.07 18.62 -9.75
C ILE A 120 16.96 18.53 -10.99
#